data_b7e0e6b6aae6f88581e363f5b2d0e9ca
#
_entry.id   b7e0e6b6aae6f88581e363f5b2d0e9ca
#
_cell.length_a   1.000
_cell.length_b   1.000
_cell.length_c   1.000
_cell.angle_alpha   90.00
_cell.angle_beta   90.00
_cell.angle_gamma   90.00
#
_symmetry.space_group_name_H-M   'P 1'
#
loop_
_entity.id
_entity.type
_entity.pdbx_description
1 polymer ?
#
loop_
_entity_poly.entity_id
_entity_poly.type
_entity_poly.pdbx_seq_one_letter_code
_entity_poly.pdbx_strand_id
1 'polypeptide(L)'
;MTNLSAVSTSVPVTPVTTTRNASAQSAASNQSLAQSYTSVTLGGSNAAASAQLYSMSGTAPSTDKTPSWLNKSNDAVSTMMAGNFSSSSLGARFKGLGAALLNRFDSDAGNFSQSVVALPAGTPKGSALETTLRAQTDAQSDNKISLTIVTASGAQVDLTLSNQEDGLSVQVQVSKGKLTDAERGALQKLSDGFQTAIDGIAASPPSLKLDGLTQFDTSLLASVDLHASVQVGGQSQTIDFHADSKQRTVSAAGPAGTLKVSVDLSNLAIVGTAKQQGEAIKRYLKQFDDAQSRGHGDASLVAMFKDAFKEMNSNVTNAAQQARAQSPAAIWLNKADQSMTTGLADFSASMTQEVTSPNPARQNENDTFSYQTSQSSNVSGNGQLNRAITQQQESHLSASYHESLLADVPLRLTTDKNSQNYTYHQIKDDASSKATIAYDKGVLVKASLQQSASQSTRVQKYIMGEMISDQTTPQNATLSRDFLDLLKPLQKKEGATSAADISKLDQALATINNLVYLQPDPLTLRSER
;
A
#
# COMPACT_ATOMS: atom_id res chain seq x y z
N MET A 1 -49.71 -20.58 15.13
CA MET A 1 -50.36 -20.30 13.84
C MET A 1 -50.11 -18.84 13.50
N THR A 2 -49.19 -18.56 12.62
CA THR A 2 -49.16 -17.36 11.73
C THR A 2 -47.93 -17.52 10.83
N ASN A 3 -48.23 -17.78 9.57
CA ASN A 3 -47.27 -17.91 8.45
C ASN A 3 -46.68 -16.52 8.13
N LEU A 4 -45.38 -16.47 7.94
CA LEU A 4 -44.69 -15.36 7.25
C LEU A 4 -44.18 -15.86 5.89
N SER A 5 -44.80 -15.34 4.85
CA SER A 5 -44.48 -15.61 3.45
C SER A 5 -43.23 -14.81 3.06
N ALA A 6 -42.29 -15.50 2.43
CA ALA A 6 -41.13 -14.89 1.77
C ALA A 6 -41.56 -14.25 0.44
N VAL A 7 -41.18 -12.97 0.24
CA VAL A 7 -41.33 -12.28 -1.05
C VAL A 7 -40.02 -12.42 -1.82
N SER A 8 -40.08 -13.20 -2.91
CA SER A 8 -39.01 -13.26 -3.92
C SER A 8 -39.27 -12.21 -5.00
N THR A 9 -38.38 -11.25 -5.16
CA THR A 9 -38.37 -10.34 -6.32
C THR A 9 -37.38 -10.86 -7.35
N SER A 10 -37.90 -11.41 -8.43
CA SER A 10 -37.15 -11.79 -9.63
C SER A 10 -37.08 -10.59 -10.59
N VAL A 11 -35.88 -10.23 -11.02
CA VAL A 11 -35.63 -9.26 -12.10
C VAL A 11 -35.51 -10.03 -13.42
N PRO A 12 -36.21 -9.65 -14.48
CA PRO A 12 -36.13 -10.34 -15.77
C PRO A 12 -34.88 -9.93 -16.55
N VAL A 13 -34.12 -10.94 -16.99
CA VAL A 13 -33.01 -10.80 -17.94
C VAL A 13 -33.57 -10.97 -19.35
N THR A 14 -33.42 -9.97 -20.19
CA THR A 14 -33.74 -10.02 -21.63
C THR A 14 -32.57 -10.64 -22.40
N PRO A 15 -32.82 -11.60 -23.32
CA PRO A 15 -31.76 -12.16 -24.16
C PRO A 15 -31.50 -11.28 -25.38
N VAL A 16 -30.22 -11.01 -25.63
CA VAL A 16 -29.76 -10.39 -26.88
C VAL A 16 -29.63 -11.46 -27.95
N THR A 17 -30.42 -11.34 -29.00
CA THR A 17 -30.37 -12.17 -30.20
C THR A 17 -29.24 -11.71 -31.12
N THR A 18 -28.27 -12.57 -31.35
CA THR A 18 -27.27 -12.42 -32.41
C THR A 18 -27.80 -13.11 -33.69
N THR A 19 -28.07 -12.33 -34.73
CA THR A 19 -28.37 -12.81 -36.08
C THR A 19 -27.10 -13.26 -36.78
N ARG A 20 -27.07 -14.55 -37.12
CA ARG A 20 -26.12 -15.12 -38.08
C ARG A 20 -26.66 -14.89 -39.51
N ASN A 21 -25.84 -14.31 -40.36
CA ASN A 21 -26.02 -14.44 -41.81
C ASN A 21 -24.99 -15.43 -42.35
N ALA A 22 -25.49 -16.50 -42.93
CA ALA A 22 -24.74 -17.47 -43.70
C ALA A 22 -24.99 -17.24 -45.19
N SER A 23 -23.97 -17.35 -45.98
CA SER A 23 -23.93 -17.83 -47.38
C SER A 23 -22.56 -17.43 -47.97
N ALA A 24 -21.87 -18.18 -48.78
CA ALA A 24 -22.02 -19.48 -49.42
C ALA A 24 -20.63 -19.88 -49.96
N GLN A 25 -20.50 -21.16 -50.16
CA GLN A 25 -19.38 -21.93 -50.69
C GLN A 25 -18.86 -21.45 -52.06
N SER A 26 -17.53 -21.51 -52.32
CA SER A 26 -17.00 -22.41 -53.36
C SER A 26 -15.46 -22.44 -53.45
N ALA A 27 -15.00 -23.65 -53.56
CA ALA A 27 -13.89 -24.22 -54.34
C ALA A 27 -12.43 -23.80 -54.13
N ALA A 28 -11.68 -24.86 -53.88
CA ALA A 28 -10.26 -25.01 -53.73
C ALA A 28 -9.41 -24.56 -54.91
N SER A 29 -8.19 -24.06 -54.59
CA SER A 29 -6.97 -24.46 -55.32
C SER A 29 -5.73 -24.12 -54.50
N ASN A 30 -4.84 -25.09 -54.35
CA ASN A 30 -3.50 -24.99 -53.75
C ASN A 30 -2.65 -23.96 -54.53
N GLN A 31 -2.03 -23.02 -53.79
CA GLN A 31 -0.74 -22.47 -54.20
C GLN A 31 0.03 -21.88 -53.01
N SER A 32 1.22 -22.31 -52.90
CA SER A 32 2.52 -21.79 -52.40
C SER A 32 2.48 -20.51 -51.52
N LEU A 33 3.02 -20.64 -50.33
CA LEU A 33 3.44 -19.58 -49.44
C LEU A 33 4.50 -18.67 -50.08
N ALA A 34 4.09 -17.54 -50.58
CA ALA A 34 4.97 -16.39 -50.80
C ALA A 34 4.63 -15.32 -49.77
N GLN A 35 5.60 -14.99 -48.90
CA GLN A 35 5.49 -13.87 -48.00
C GLN A 35 5.34 -12.58 -48.80
N SER A 36 4.17 -12.00 -48.83
CA SER A 36 3.95 -10.67 -49.37
C SER A 36 4.30 -9.61 -48.35
N TYR A 37 5.45 -8.97 -48.53
CA TYR A 37 5.77 -7.72 -47.86
C TYR A 37 4.84 -6.64 -48.45
N THR A 38 3.98 -6.07 -47.63
CA THR A 38 3.19 -4.90 -48.01
C THR A 38 4.12 -3.68 -48.00
N SER A 39 4.60 -3.28 -49.18
CA SER A 39 5.24 -1.98 -49.37
C SER A 39 4.16 -0.91 -49.36
N VAL A 40 4.11 -0.06 -48.34
CA VAL A 40 3.32 1.16 -48.35
C VAL A 40 4.08 2.20 -49.15
N THR A 41 3.65 2.44 -50.40
CA THR A 41 4.15 3.55 -51.20
C THR A 41 3.41 4.81 -50.73
N LEU A 42 4.08 5.65 -49.94
CA LEU A 42 3.63 7.02 -49.66
C LEU A 42 3.90 7.86 -50.91
N GLY A 43 2.92 7.97 -51.75
CA GLY A 43 2.95 8.90 -52.90
C GLY A 43 2.56 10.31 -52.43
N GLY A 44 3.37 11.29 -52.73
CA GLY A 44 3.01 12.70 -52.66
C GLY A 44 4.07 13.61 -52.06
N SER A 45 4.91 14.16 -52.93
CA SER A 45 5.56 15.48 -52.84
C SER A 45 6.06 15.97 -51.48
N ASN A 46 7.24 15.47 -51.06
CA ASN A 46 8.26 16.25 -50.36
C ASN A 46 9.60 15.49 -50.40
N ALA A 47 10.20 15.44 -51.57
CA ALA A 47 11.52 14.80 -51.77
C ALA A 47 12.69 15.54 -51.09
N ALA A 48 12.41 16.65 -50.36
CA ALA A 48 13.45 17.40 -49.64
C ALA A 48 13.65 16.98 -48.18
N ALA A 49 12.66 16.27 -47.56
CA ALA A 49 12.77 15.87 -46.16
C ALA A 49 13.37 14.44 -45.95
N SER A 50 13.32 13.59 -46.97
CA SER A 50 13.88 12.23 -46.90
C SER A 50 15.37 12.14 -47.27
N ALA A 51 15.95 13.19 -47.83
CA ALA A 51 17.36 13.22 -48.20
C ALA A 51 18.32 13.46 -47.01
N GLN A 52 17.80 13.84 -45.83
CA GLN A 52 18.61 14.04 -44.65
C GLN A 52 18.76 12.79 -43.76
N LEU A 53 18.06 11.70 -44.06
CA LEU A 53 18.17 10.47 -43.27
C LEU A 53 19.39 9.61 -43.65
N TYR A 54 19.98 9.85 -44.84
CA TYR A 54 21.20 9.17 -45.26
C TYR A 54 22.23 10.21 -45.75
N SER A 55 23.16 10.54 -44.86
CA SER A 55 24.35 11.26 -45.25
C SER A 55 25.15 10.41 -46.23
N MET A 56 25.44 10.94 -47.46
CA MET A 56 26.22 10.25 -48.49
C MET A 56 27.69 10.06 -48.11
N SER A 57 28.11 10.30 -46.88
CA SER A 57 29.50 10.16 -46.44
C SER A 57 29.75 8.93 -45.57
N GLY A 58 28.89 7.90 -45.55
CA GLY A 58 29.22 6.59 -44.97
C GLY A 58 29.64 6.61 -43.47
N THR A 59 29.51 7.71 -42.78
CA THR A 59 29.69 7.77 -41.32
C THR A 59 28.38 7.31 -40.68
N ALA A 60 28.44 6.24 -39.89
CA ALA A 60 27.34 5.84 -39.02
C ALA A 60 26.86 7.08 -38.25
N PRO A 61 25.53 7.26 -38.10
CA PRO A 61 25.04 8.37 -37.30
C PRO A 61 25.73 8.32 -35.95
N SER A 62 26.30 9.44 -35.52
CA SER A 62 26.91 9.57 -34.19
C SER A 62 25.89 9.09 -33.16
N THR A 63 26.28 8.13 -32.33
CA THR A 63 25.47 7.68 -31.19
C THR A 63 25.45 8.73 -30.06
N ASP A 64 26.21 9.82 -30.23
CA ASP A 64 26.30 10.88 -29.25
C ASP A 64 24.99 11.66 -29.18
N LYS A 65 24.35 11.60 -28.02
CA LYS A 65 23.14 12.37 -27.72
C LYS A 65 23.52 13.65 -26.97
N THR A 66 22.87 14.75 -27.30
CA THR A 66 23.06 16.04 -26.63
C THR A 66 21.79 16.47 -25.89
N PRO A 67 21.89 16.98 -24.66
CA PRO A 67 20.71 17.43 -23.90
C PRO A 67 20.12 18.70 -24.51
N SER A 68 18.82 18.69 -24.77
CA SER A 68 18.05 19.88 -25.12
C SER A 68 17.12 20.27 -23.98
N TRP A 69 17.23 21.50 -23.52
CA TRP A 69 16.47 22.05 -22.40
C TRP A 69 15.26 22.86 -22.91
N LEU A 70 14.09 22.70 -22.24
CA LEU A 70 12.90 23.50 -22.52
C LEU A 70 13.20 24.98 -22.30
N ASN A 71 13.69 25.33 -21.13
CA ASN A 71 14.08 26.68 -20.75
C ASN A 71 15.57 26.72 -20.37
N LYS A 72 16.29 27.78 -20.78
CA LYS A 72 17.61 28.06 -20.25
C LYS A 72 17.44 28.80 -18.91
N SER A 73 17.63 28.09 -17.82
CA SER A 73 17.52 28.62 -16.46
C SER A 73 18.65 28.08 -15.59
N ASN A 74 19.11 28.92 -14.66
CA ASN A 74 20.11 28.56 -13.64
C ASN A 74 19.46 28.42 -12.25
N ASP A 75 18.12 28.16 -12.19
CA ASP A 75 17.45 27.90 -10.92
C ASP A 75 17.89 26.56 -10.31
N ALA A 76 17.62 26.40 -9.01
CA ALA A 76 18.06 25.24 -8.26
C ALA A 76 17.53 23.91 -8.86
N VAL A 77 16.29 23.87 -9.35
CA VAL A 77 15.68 22.68 -9.96
C VAL A 77 16.38 22.32 -11.27
N SER A 78 16.58 23.32 -12.17
CA SER A 78 17.26 23.11 -13.46
C SER A 78 18.71 22.64 -13.26
N THR A 79 19.43 23.22 -12.29
CA THR A 79 20.80 22.81 -11.95
C THR A 79 20.83 21.37 -11.42
N MET A 80 19.89 20.98 -10.57
CA MET A 80 19.79 19.64 -10.04
C MET A 80 19.42 18.62 -11.15
N MET A 81 18.46 18.97 -12.03
CA MET A 81 18.13 18.15 -13.20
C MET A 81 19.35 17.90 -14.10
N ALA A 82 20.20 18.92 -14.29
CA ALA A 82 21.42 18.78 -15.11
C ALA A 82 22.41 17.76 -14.51
N GLY A 83 22.56 17.74 -13.18
CA GLY A 83 23.37 16.76 -12.48
C GLY A 83 22.77 15.34 -12.52
N ASN A 84 21.45 15.23 -12.53
CA ASN A 84 20.72 13.95 -12.42
C ASN A 84 20.44 13.29 -13.77
N PHE A 85 20.34 14.07 -14.85
CA PHE A 85 19.82 13.59 -16.15
C PHE A 85 20.58 12.41 -16.75
N SER A 86 21.89 12.36 -16.61
CA SER A 86 22.74 11.29 -17.13
C SER A 86 22.75 10.01 -16.27
N SER A 87 22.07 10.03 -15.11
CA SER A 87 22.06 8.89 -14.20
C SER A 87 21.24 7.72 -14.77
N SER A 88 21.70 6.48 -14.51
CA SER A 88 21.04 5.27 -15.00
C SER A 88 19.91 4.76 -14.09
N SER A 89 19.92 5.10 -12.80
CA SER A 89 18.88 4.67 -11.87
C SER A 89 17.80 5.73 -11.67
N LEU A 90 16.57 5.30 -11.49
CA LEU A 90 15.42 6.18 -11.24
C LEU A 90 15.63 7.06 -10.01
N GLY A 91 16.09 6.48 -8.90
CA GLY A 91 16.37 7.22 -7.66
C GLY A 91 17.41 8.32 -7.85
N ALA A 92 18.47 8.10 -8.65
CA ALA A 92 19.45 9.11 -8.95
C ALA A 92 18.91 10.20 -9.89
N ARG A 93 18.02 9.86 -10.84
CA ARG A 93 17.36 10.83 -11.71
C ARG A 93 16.42 11.77 -10.97
N PHE A 94 15.70 11.28 -9.94
CA PHE A 94 14.77 12.07 -9.14
C PHE A 94 15.39 12.66 -7.86
N LYS A 95 16.67 12.41 -7.61
CA LYS A 95 17.36 12.83 -6.39
C LYS A 95 17.21 14.35 -6.14
N GLY A 96 16.62 14.69 -4.99
CA GLY A 96 16.45 16.07 -4.53
C GLY A 96 15.39 16.88 -5.27
N LEU A 97 14.82 16.38 -6.38
CA LEU A 97 13.89 17.16 -7.21
C LEU A 97 12.57 17.42 -6.51
N GLY A 98 12.05 16.45 -5.74
CA GLY A 98 10.80 16.62 -4.98
C GLY A 98 10.91 17.73 -3.94
N ALA A 99 11.99 17.72 -3.17
CA ALA A 99 12.26 18.78 -2.19
C ALA A 99 12.46 20.14 -2.86
N ALA A 100 13.24 20.19 -3.94
CA ALA A 100 13.51 21.44 -4.66
C ALA A 100 12.24 22.07 -5.22
N LEU A 101 11.28 21.25 -5.71
CA LEU A 101 10.00 21.74 -6.23
C LEU A 101 9.13 22.37 -5.13
N LEU A 102 9.02 21.74 -3.95
CA LEU A 102 8.25 22.31 -2.83
C LEU A 102 8.94 23.53 -2.19
N ASN A 103 10.26 23.54 -2.13
CA ASN A 103 11.02 24.67 -1.60
C ASN A 103 10.94 25.93 -2.48
N ARG A 104 10.51 25.82 -3.75
CA ARG A 104 10.25 27.00 -4.60
C ARG A 104 9.17 27.92 -4.04
N PHE A 105 8.22 27.39 -3.28
CA PHE A 105 7.15 28.19 -2.67
C PHE A 105 7.63 29.21 -1.63
N ASP A 106 8.91 29.18 -1.25
CA ASP A 106 9.52 30.21 -0.42
C ASP A 106 9.62 31.56 -1.17
N SER A 107 10.04 31.53 -2.42
CA SER A 107 10.36 32.73 -3.21
C SER A 107 9.38 32.97 -4.37
N ASP A 108 8.77 31.94 -4.91
CA ASP A 108 7.90 32.02 -6.09
C ASP A 108 6.71 31.02 -5.96
N ALA A 109 5.50 31.55 -5.85
CA ALA A 109 4.28 30.78 -5.81
C ALA A 109 3.70 30.47 -7.21
N GLY A 110 4.46 30.75 -8.26
CA GLY A 110 4.03 30.58 -9.64
C GLY A 110 4.16 29.15 -10.16
N ASN A 111 3.48 28.92 -11.30
CA ASN A 111 3.64 27.67 -12.04
C ASN A 111 5.08 27.56 -12.58
N PHE A 112 5.60 26.34 -12.54
CA PHE A 112 6.92 26.03 -13.05
C PHE A 112 6.89 24.75 -13.87
N SER A 113 7.60 24.76 -15.00
CA SER A 113 7.81 23.57 -15.82
C SER A 113 9.22 23.59 -16.41
N GLN A 114 9.92 22.47 -16.28
CA GLN A 114 11.23 22.28 -16.90
C GLN A 114 11.34 20.85 -17.41
N SER A 115 11.90 20.70 -18.61
CA SER A 115 12.20 19.38 -19.15
C SER A 115 13.52 19.39 -19.93
N VAL A 116 14.17 18.24 -19.95
CA VAL A 116 15.37 17.97 -20.74
C VAL A 116 15.17 16.66 -21.49
N VAL A 117 15.53 16.65 -22.78
CA VAL A 117 15.49 15.46 -23.63
C VAL A 117 16.84 15.27 -24.33
N ALA A 118 17.26 14.02 -24.52
CA ALA A 118 18.48 13.66 -25.22
C ALA A 118 18.19 13.56 -26.72
N LEU A 119 18.79 14.41 -27.53
CA LEU A 119 18.63 14.45 -28.98
C LEU A 119 19.89 13.94 -29.67
N PRO A 120 19.79 13.25 -30.82
CA PRO A 120 20.94 12.95 -31.67
C PRO A 120 21.71 14.23 -32.00
N ALA A 121 23.05 14.16 -32.01
CA ALA A 121 23.91 15.30 -32.34
C ALA A 121 23.52 15.92 -33.69
N GLY A 122 23.43 17.26 -33.72
CA GLY A 122 23.04 18.00 -34.93
C GLY A 122 21.52 18.14 -35.13
N THR A 123 20.68 17.64 -34.24
CA THR A 123 19.21 17.85 -34.30
C THR A 123 18.89 19.31 -34.03
N PRO A 124 18.14 20.00 -34.94
CA PRO A 124 17.76 21.39 -34.72
C PRO A 124 16.84 21.55 -33.50
N LYS A 125 17.05 22.62 -32.73
CA LYS A 125 16.16 22.99 -31.63
C LYS A 125 14.76 23.31 -32.17
N GLY A 126 13.69 22.82 -31.50
CA GLY A 126 12.31 22.97 -31.95
C GLY A 126 11.89 22.00 -33.05
N SER A 127 12.71 20.98 -33.33
CA SER A 127 12.36 19.95 -34.30
C SER A 127 11.14 19.11 -33.86
N ALA A 128 10.49 18.47 -34.83
CA ALA A 128 9.38 17.55 -34.55
C ALA A 128 9.79 16.39 -33.60
N LEU A 129 11.04 15.91 -33.74
CA LEU A 129 11.59 14.87 -32.87
C LEU A 129 11.68 15.37 -31.42
N GLU A 130 12.23 16.58 -31.18
CA GLU A 130 12.30 17.17 -29.85
C GLU A 130 10.91 17.34 -29.23
N THR A 131 9.96 17.86 -30.00
CA THR A 131 8.57 18.06 -29.54
C THR A 131 7.92 16.72 -29.19
N THR A 132 8.13 15.69 -29.99
CA THR A 132 7.61 14.34 -29.74
C THR A 132 8.21 13.73 -28.47
N LEU A 133 9.54 13.79 -28.28
CA LEU A 133 10.20 13.27 -27.10
C LEU A 133 9.75 13.96 -25.80
N ARG A 134 9.56 15.29 -25.84
CA ARG A 134 8.99 16.01 -24.69
C ARG A 134 7.58 15.57 -24.38
N ALA A 135 6.71 15.49 -25.40
CA ALA A 135 5.33 15.04 -25.23
C ALA A 135 5.25 13.60 -24.70
N GLN A 136 6.15 12.71 -25.17
CA GLN A 136 6.25 11.35 -24.63
C GLN A 136 6.72 11.34 -23.16
N THR A 137 7.73 12.13 -22.81
CA THR A 137 8.23 12.26 -21.43
C THR A 137 7.14 12.76 -20.49
N ASP A 138 6.26 13.67 -20.93
CA ASP A 138 5.20 14.21 -20.09
C ASP A 138 3.97 13.28 -20.01
N ALA A 139 3.54 12.69 -21.14
CA ALA A 139 2.28 11.95 -21.24
C ALA A 139 2.42 10.42 -21.16
N GLN A 140 3.55 9.87 -21.61
CA GLN A 140 3.79 8.43 -21.75
C GLN A 140 5.09 7.99 -21.05
N SER A 141 5.43 8.67 -19.95
CA SER A 141 6.64 8.36 -19.18
C SER A 141 6.63 6.95 -18.61
N ASP A 142 7.77 6.26 -18.63
CA ASP A 142 7.96 4.96 -17.99
C ASP A 142 7.84 5.05 -16.47
N ASN A 143 8.24 6.21 -15.91
CA ASN A 143 8.18 6.47 -14.48
C ASN A 143 7.58 7.85 -14.25
N LYS A 144 6.52 7.90 -13.46
CA LYS A 144 5.82 9.13 -13.09
C LYS A 144 5.48 9.13 -11.61
N ILE A 145 5.80 10.22 -10.92
CA ILE A 145 5.41 10.46 -9.53
C ILE A 145 4.71 11.80 -9.48
N SER A 146 3.50 11.84 -8.96
CA SER A 146 2.71 13.06 -8.79
C SER A 146 2.29 13.23 -7.34
N LEU A 147 2.29 14.46 -6.86
CA LEU A 147 1.80 14.88 -5.56
C LEU A 147 0.77 15.97 -5.75
N THR A 148 -0.44 15.74 -5.27
CA THR A 148 -1.52 16.73 -5.24
C THR A 148 -1.77 17.13 -3.79
N ILE A 149 -1.77 18.41 -3.50
CA ILE A 149 -2.03 18.95 -2.18
C ILE A 149 -3.21 19.92 -2.27
N VAL A 150 -4.23 19.69 -1.44
CA VAL A 150 -5.36 20.60 -1.30
C VAL A 150 -5.19 21.36 0.01
N THR A 151 -5.26 22.68 -0.04
CA THR A 151 -5.17 23.52 1.16
C THR A 151 -6.52 23.71 1.82
N ALA A 152 -6.52 24.16 3.08
CA ALA A 152 -7.77 24.45 3.82
C ALA A 152 -8.56 25.61 3.19
N SER A 153 -7.91 26.53 2.48
CA SER A 153 -8.59 27.60 1.72
C SER A 153 -9.20 27.11 0.38
N GLY A 154 -8.92 25.85 -0.03
CA GLY A 154 -9.39 25.25 -1.27
C GLY A 154 -8.45 25.48 -2.47
N ALA A 155 -7.24 26.01 -2.25
CA ALA A 155 -6.23 26.03 -3.30
C ALA A 155 -5.69 24.60 -3.54
N GLN A 156 -5.33 24.30 -4.79
CA GLN A 156 -4.77 23.02 -5.18
C GLN A 156 -3.42 23.19 -5.85
N VAL A 157 -2.45 22.42 -5.40
CA VAL A 157 -1.09 22.38 -5.93
C VAL A 157 -0.81 20.98 -6.45
N ASP A 158 -0.43 20.90 -7.72
CA ASP A 158 -0.08 19.65 -8.39
C ASP A 158 1.40 19.68 -8.77
N LEU A 159 2.15 18.67 -8.32
CA LEU A 159 3.55 18.46 -8.65
C LEU A 159 3.67 17.16 -9.45
N THR A 160 4.50 17.15 -10.49
CA THR A 160 4.75 15.97 -11.30
C THR A 160 6.24 15.84 -11.64
N LEU A 161 6.78 14.64 -11.44
CA LEU A 161 8.10 14.22 -11.91
C LEU A 161 7.88 13.09 -12.90
N SER A 162 8.43 13.21 -14.10
CA SER A 162 8.30 12.21 -15.17
C SER A 162 9.68 11.88 -15.72
N ASN A 163 9.91 10.59 -15.95
CA ASN A 163 11.17 10.08 -16.49
C ASN A 163 10.94 9.04 -17.58
N GLN A 164 11.72 9.16 -18.63
CA GLN A 164 11.86 8.20 -19.71
C GLN A 164 13.34 8.02 -20.03
N GLU A 165 13.73 7.03 -20.82
CA GLU A 165 15.15 6.79 -21.15
C GLU A 165 15.84 8.07 -21.60
N ASP A 166 15.25 8.78 -22.56
CA ASP A 166 15.79 9.99 -23.18
C ASP A 166 15.17 11.29 -22.67
N GLY A 167 14.41 11.26 -21.56
CA GLY A 167 13.69 12.44 -21.06
C GLY A 167 13.57 12.49 -19.55
N LEU A 168 13.62 13.72 -19.01
CA LEU A 168 13.32 14.03 -17.61
C LEU A 168 12.52 15.33 -17.58
N SER A 169 11.36 15.31 -16.91
CA SER A 169 10.47 16.47 -16.80
C SER A 169 9.99 16.65 -15.37
N VAL A 170 9.86 17.89 -14.96
CA VAL A 170 9.28 18.29 -13.67
C VAL A 170 8.31 19.44 -13.88
N GLN A 171 7.19 19.40 -13.16
CA GLN A 171 6.15 20.42 -13.22
C GLN A 171 5.59 20.72 -11.85
N VAL A 172 5.32 22.00 -11.58
CA VAL A 172 4.52 22.48 -10.44
C VAL A 172 3.44 23.41 -10.99
N GLN A 173 2.21 23.18 -10.58
CA GLN A 173 1.07 23.98 -10.98
C GLN A 173 0.16 24.26 -9.78
N VAL A 174 -0.17 25.53 -9.57
CA VAL A 174 -1.29 25.93 -8.70
C VAL A 174 -2.54 25.92 -9.59
N SER A 175 -3.28 24.80 -9.56
CA SER A 175 -4.39 24.54 -10.49
C SER A 175 -5.68 25.20 -10.06
N LYS A 176 -5.82 25.51 -8.76
CA LYS A 176 -6.98 26.22 -8.19
C LYS A 176 -6.55 27.18 -7.10
N GLY A 177 -7.26 28.30 -6.98
CA GLY A 177 -7.13 29.26 -5.88
C GLY A 177 -5.82 30.04 -5.89
N LYS A 178 -5.49 30.59 -4.72
CA LYS A 178 -4.22 31.29 -4.44
C LYS A 178 -3.73 30.85 -3.07
N LEU A 179 -2.44 30.62 -2.96
CA LEU A 179 -1.80 30.23 -1.71
C LEU A 179 -1.58 31.43 -0.81
N THR A 180 -1.93 31.31 0.45
CA THR A 180 -1.51 32.23 1.52
C THR A 180 -0.05 31.95 1.92
N ASP A 181 0.58 32.90 2.63
CA ASP A 181 1.95 32.73 3.12
C ASP A 181 2.06 31.55 4.10
N ALA A 182 1.06 31.36 4.94
CA ALA A 182 1.00 30.23 5.87
C ALA A 182 0.93 28.87 5.15
N GLU A 183 0.11 28.78 4.09
CA GLU A 183 0.00 27.57 3.27
C GLU A 183 1.30 27.29 2.51
N ARG A 184 1.98 28.32 1.97
CA ARG A 184 3.30 28.16 1.36
C ARG A 184 4.32 27.59 2.35
N GLY A 185 4.35 28.12 3.57
CA GLY A 185 5.19 27.58 4.64
C GLY A 185 4.83 26.14 5.04
N ALA A 186 3.54 25.75 4.95
CA ALA A 186 3.12 24.38 5.18
C ALA A 186 3.55 23.43 4.05
N LEU A 187 3.50 23.88 2.79
CA LEU A 187 4.01 23.12 1.64
C LEU A 187 5.51 22.84 1.75
N GLN A 188 6.29 23.83 2.16
CA GLN A 188 7.74 23.67 2.36
C GLN A 188 8.08 22.60 3.40
N LYS A 189 7.30 22.52 4.48
CA LYS A 189 7.48 21.48 5.52
C LYS A 189 7.30 20.06 5.01
N LEU A 190 6.61 19.86 3.88
CA LEU A 190 6.46 18.56 3.24
C LEU A 190 7.64 18.20 2.33
N SER A 191 8.58 19.13 2.06
CA SER A 191 9.65 18.95 1.06
C SER A 191 10.50 17.70 1.31
N ASP A 192 11.00 17.54 2.54
CA ASP A 192 11.84 16.40 2.92
C ASP A 192 11.04 15.09 2.94
N GLY A 193 9.77 15.14 3.38
CA GLY A 193 8.86 14.00 3.37
C GLY A 193 8.56 13.52 1.95
N PHE A 194 8.31 14.45 1.03
CA PHE A 194 8.08 14.11 -0.38
C PHE A 194 9.33 13.53 -1.04
N GLN A 195 10.51 14.12 -0.80
CA GLN A 195 11.75 13.54 -1.34
C GLN A 195 12.03 12.15 -0.76
N THR A 196 11.81 11.95 0.53
CA THR A 196 11.98 10.66 1.19
C THR A 196 11.04 9.59 0.61
N ALA A 197 9.79 9.98 0.29
CA ALA A 197 8.83 9.10 -0.38
C ALA A 197 9.32 8.73 -1.80
N ILE A 198 9.79 9.70 -2.59
CA ILE A 198 10.38 9.47 -3.91
C ILE A 198 11.56 8.50 -3.83
N ASP A 199 12.49 8.73 -2.89
CA ASP A 199 13.69 7.90 -2.72
C ASP A 199 13.33 6.45 -2.35
N GLY A 200 12.29 6.26 -1.53
CA GLY A 200 11.77 4.95 -1.18
C GLY A 200 11.12 4.24 -2.38
N ILE A 201 10.23 4.92 -3.11
CA ILE A 201 9.53 4.39 -4.29
C ILE A 201 10.52 4.02 -5.41
N ALA A 202 11.55 4.85 -5.60
CA ALA A 202 12.57 4.64 -6.64
C ALA A 202 13.70 3.70 -6.21
N ALA A 203 13.66 3.13 -5.01
CA ALA A 203 14.63 2.15 -4.53
C ALA A 203 14.43 0.78 -5.20
N SER A 204 15.43 -0.08 -5.11
CA SER A 204 15.35 -1.47 -5.59
C SER A 204 15.83 -2.42 -4.48
N PRO A 205 14.93 -3.20 -3.85
CA PRO A 205 13.47 -3.19 -4.00
C PRO A 205 12.82 -1.90 -3.50
N PRO A 206 11.63 -1.53 -4.00
CA PRO A 206 10.89 -0.37 -3.53
C PRO A 206 10.48 -0.49 -2.06
N SER A 207 10.46 0.65 -1.35
CA SER A 207 10.00 0.77 0.04
C SER A 207 9.06 1.95 0.21
N LEU A 208 8.14 1.87 1.17
CA LEU A 208 7.18 2.93 1.44
C LEU A 208 7.65 3.77 2.64
N LYS A 209 8.14 4.97 2.38
CA LYS A 209 8.60 5.95 3.39
C LYS A 209 7.71 7.17 3.35
N LEU A 210 6.53 7.07 3.95
CA LEU A 210 5.43 8.04 3.80
C LEU A 210 5.16 8.87 5.07
N ASP A 211 5.88 8.62 6.16
CA ASP A 211 5.66 9.29 7.46
C ASP A 211 5.76 10.82 7.38
N GLY A 212 6.68 11.34 6.59
CA GLY A 212 6.81 12.78 6.34
C GLY A 212 5.62 13.40 5.61
N LEU A 213 4.83 12.61 4.85
CA LEU A 213 3.61 13.04 4.18
C LEU A 213 2.35 12.88 5.05
N THR A 214 2.44 12.20 6.19
CA THR A 214 1.35 12.07 7.15
C THR A 214 1.34 13.13 8.24
N GLN A 215 2.43 13.96 8.33
CA GLN A 215 2.64 14.95 9.38
C GLN A 215 2.48 16.37 8.83
N PHE A 216 1.25 16.81 8.65
CA PHE A 216 0.95 18.17 8.23
C PHE A 216 -0.11 18.82 9.13
N ASP A 217 -0.15 20.13 9.11
CA ASP A 217 -1.16 20.91 9.83
C ASP A 217 -2.47 20.89 9.03
N THR A 218 -3.46 20.14 9.52
CA THR A 218 -4.77 19.99 8.89
C THR A 218 -5.60 21.27 8.89
N SER A 219 -5.20 22.30 9.63
CA SER A 219 -5.80 23.64 9.57
C SER A 219 -5.31 24.44 8.36
N LEU A 220 -4.19 24.06 7.76
CA LEU A 220 -3.59 24.70 6.58
C LEU A 220 -3.70 23.83 5.32
N LEU A 221 -3.52 22.51 5.44
CA LEU A 221 -3.60 21.56 4.35
C LEU A 221 -4.76 20.58 4.59
N ALA A 222 -5.70 20.49 3.66
CA ALA A 222 -6.87 19.63 3.77
C ALA A 222 -6.55 18.18 3.42
N SER A 223 -5.76 17.94 2.34
CA SER A 223 -5.29 16.60 1.96
C SER A 223 -3.93 16.65 1.28
N VAL A 224 -3.24 15.50 1.35
CA VAL A 224 -2.00 15.19 0.61
C VAL A 224 -2.23 13.86 -0.09
N ASP A 225 -2.12 13.87 -1.42
CA ASP A 225 -2.36 12.73 -2.30
C ASP A 225 -1.10 12.47 -3.14
N LEU A 226 -0.55 11.26 -3.09
CA LEU A 226 0.59 10.86 -3.93
C LEU A 226 0.16 9.70 -4.83
N HIS A 227 0.46 9.82 -6.11
CA HIS A 227 0.34 8.73 -7.09
C HIS A 227 1.68 8.50 -7.77
N ALA A 228 2.13 7.26 -7.79
CA ALA A 228 3.33 6.85 -8.48
C ALA A 228 3.05 5.65 -9.40
N SER A 229 3.61 5.71 -10.61
CA SER A 229 3.72 4.59 -11.53
C SER A 229 5.17 4.47 -11.96
N VAL A 230 5.84 3.39 -11.57
CA VAL A 230 7.28 3.19 -11.78
C VAL A 230 7.56 1.80 -12.32
N GLN A 231 8.64 1.65 -13.08
CA GLN A 231 9.09 0.36 -13.60
C GLN A 231 10.01 -0.35 -12.58
N VAL A 232 9.64 -1.56 -12.20
CA VAL A 232 10.42 -2.43 -11.32
C VAL A 232 10.70 -3.73 -12.07
N GLY A 233 11.96 -3.97 -12.43
CA GLY A 233 12.33 -5.17 -13.19
C GLY A 233 11.64 -5.28 -14.56
N GLY A 234 11.28 -4.15 -15.20
CA GLY A 234 10.58 -4.11 -16.48
C GLY A 234 9.06 -4.30 -16.39
N GLN A 235 8.50 -4.34 -15.18
CA GLN A 235 7.05 -4.42 -14.93
C GLN A 235 6.60 -3.17 -14.19
N SER A 236 5.36 -2.71 -14.46
CA SER A 236 4.81 -1.53 -13.83
C SER A 236 4.40 -1.83 -12.39
N GLN A 237 4.79 -0.94 -11.48
CA GLN A 237 4.30 -0.88 -10.11
C GLN A 237 3.61 0.46 -9.88
N THR A 238 2.40 0.41 -9.34
CA THR A 238 1.63 1.60 -8.94
C THR A 238 1.57 1.71 -7.44
N ILE A 239 1.59 2.94 -6.93
CA ILE A 239 1.43 3.27 -5.52
C ILE A 239 0.50 4.47 -5.43
N ASP A 240 -0.57 4.34 -4.64
CA ASP A 240 -1.49 5.41 -4.32
C ASP A 240 -1.49 5.65 -2.81
N PHE A 241 -1.29 6.90 -2.41
CA PHE A 241 -1.34 7.33 -1.02
C PHE A 241 -2.28 8.52 -0.89
N HIS A 242 -3.06 8.52 0.18
CA HIS A 242 -3.93 9.63 0.59
C HIS A 242 -3.83 9.84 2.09
N ALA A 243 -3.77 11.10 2.52
CA ALA A 243 -3.87 11.49 3.93
C ALA A 243 -4.69 12.77 4.08
N ASP A 244 -5.65 12.74 5.00
CA ASP A 244 -6.42 13.89 5.44
C ASP A 244 -6.66 13.86 6.96
N SER A 245 -7.55 14.71 7.48
CA SER A 245 -7.88 14.74 8.92
C SER A 245 -8.71 13.55 9.41
N LYS A 246 -9.27 12.73 8.52
CA LYS A 246 -10.19 11.63 8.83
C LYS A 246 -9.61 10.26 8.52
N GLN A 247 -8.71 10.16 7.57
CA GLN A 247 -8.17 8.88 7.12
C GLN A 247 -6.77 8.99 6.54
N ARG A 248 -6.08 7.88 6.56
CA ARG A 248 -4.84 7.65 5.81
C ARG A 248 -4.95 6.35 5.07
N THR A 249 -4.64 6.35 3.79
CA THR A 249 -4.67 5.13 2.98
C THR A 249 -3.43 5.02 2.12
N VAL A 250 -2.96 3.81 1.93
CA VAL A 250 -1.95 3.49 0.92
C VAL A 250 -2.32 2.17 0.26
N SER A 251 -2.18 2.14 -1.06
CA SER A 251 -2.27 0.91 -1.84
C SER A 251 -1.11 0.81 -2.81
N ALA A 252 -0.65 -0.40 -3.05
CA ALA A 252 0.34 -0.67 -4.09
C ALA A 252 -0.06 -1.93 -4.86
N ALA A 253 0.22 -1.91 -6.17
CA ALA A 253 0.06 -3.05 -7.07
C ALA A 253 1.28 -3.17 -7.97
N GLY A 254 1.83 -4.36 -8.10
CA GLY A 254 3.05 -4.60 -8.87
C GLY A 254 3.35 -6.08 -9.04
N PRO A 255 4.55 -6.42 -9.54
CA PRO A 255 4.93 -7.79 -9.88
C PRO A 255 4.87 -8.78 -8.71
N ALA A 256 5.08 -8.33 -7.48
CA ALA A 256 4.99 -9.17 -6.29
C ALA A 256 3.55 -9.41 -5.81
N GLY A 257 2.59 -8.60 -6.27
CA GLY A 257 1.19 -8.65 -5.85
C GLY A 257 0.62 -7.29 -5.49
N THR A 258 -0.40 -7.28 -4.63
CA THR A 258 -1.11 -6.09 -4.19
C THR A 258 -1.11 -5.95 -2.68
N LEU A 259 -1.10 -4.72 -2.19
CA LEU A 259 -1.32 -4.41 -0.78
C LEU A 259 -2.22 -3.19 -0.62
N LYS A 260 -2.92 -3.13 0.51
CA LYS A 260 -3.70 -1.96 0.92
C LYS A 260 -3.70 -1.83 2.44
N VAL A 261 -3.47 -0.62 2.93
CA VAL A 261 -3.62 -0.26 4.35
C VAL A 261 -4.47 1.00 4.44
N SER A 262 -5.47 0.98 5.32
CA SER A 262 -6.35 2.11 5.60
C SER A 262 -6.46 2.30 7.11
N VAL A 263 -6.26 3.52 7.61
CA VAL A 263 -6.37 3.90 9.01
C VAL A 263 -7.46 4.97 9.13
N ASP A 264 -8.44 4.72 10.00
CA ASP A 264 -9.55 5.63 10.27
C ASP A 264 -9.20 6.55 11.46
N LEU A 265 -9.10 7.84 11.20
CA LEU A 265 -8.79 8.88 12.17
C LEU A 265 -10.06 9.58 12.70
N SER A 266 -11.26 9.15 12.32
CA SER A 266 -12.53 9.78 12.76
C SER A 266 -12.80 9.59 14.25
N ASN A 267 -12.27 8.52 14.87
CA ASN A 267 -12.43 8.21 16.29
C ASN A 267 -11.08 8.23 17.04
N LEU A 268 -10.51 9.41 17.19
CA LEU A 268 -9.24 9.58 17.91
C LEU A 268 -9.34 9.40 19.43
N ALA A 269 -10.55 9.20 19.97
CA ALA A 269 -10.74 8.96 21.42
C ALA A 269 -10.10 7.65 21.89
N ILE A 270 -10.01 6.64 21.01
CA ILE A 270 -9.43 5.33 21.31
C ILE A 270 -7.89 5.30 21.23
N VAL A 271 -7.29 6.33 20.67
CA VAL A 271 -5.83 6.39 20.45
C VAL A 271 -5.11 6.52 21.77
N GLY A 272 -4.20 5.59 22.01
CA GLY A 272 -3.38 5.50 23.22
C GLY A 272 -2.15 6.40 23.21
N THR A 273 -1.23 6.13 24.15
CA THR A 273 0.06 6.81 24.21
C THR A 273 0.97 6.36 23.07
N ALA A 274 1.97 7.18 22.70
CA ALA A 274 2.97 6.82 21.68
C ALA A 274 3.70 5.49 22.03
N LYS A 275 3.95 5.24 23.31
CA LYS A 275 4.53 3.96 23.77
C LYS A 275 3.61 2.79 23.46
N GLN A 276 2.33 2.90 23.81
CA GLN A 276 1.33 1.86 23.56
C GLN A 276 1.17 1.58 22.06
N GLN A 277 1.08 2.62 21.24
CA GLN A 277 1.06 2.49 19.78
C GLN A 277 2.29 1.78 19.23
N GLY A 278 3.48 2.17 19.69
CA GLY A 278 4.73 1.54 19.28
C GLY A 278 4.79 0.04 19.62
N GLU A 279 4.29 -0.38 20.80
CA GLU A 279 4.21 -1.80 21.17
C GLU A 279 3.14 -2.54 20.34
N ALA A 280 2.01 -1.92 20.05
CA ALA A 280 0.99 -2.49 19.17
C ALA A 280 1.51 -2.71 17.75
N ILE A 281 2.16 -1.71 17.16
CA ILE A 281 2.78 -1.80 15.83
C ILE A 281 3.78 -2.97 15.81
N LYS A 282 4.70 -3.08 16.79
CA LYS A 282 5.67 -4.18 16.85
C LYS A 282 4.99 -5.56 16.84
N ARG A 283 3.87 -5.72 17.58
CA ARG A 283 3.13 -6.98 17.64
C ARG A 283 2.49 -7.32 16.29
N TYR A 284 1.88 -6.35 15.62
CA TYR A 284 1.33 -6.57 14.27
C TYR A 284 2.43 -6.90 13.26
N LEU A 285 3.57 -6.19 13.29
CA LEU A 285 4.70 -6.51 12.41
C LEU A 285 5.21 -7.94 12.62
N LYS A 286 5.24 -8.41 13.89
CA LYS A 286 5.58 -9.81 14.19
C LYS A 286 4.52 -10.78 13.63
N GLN A 287 3.23 -10.47 13.76
CA GLN A 287 2.17 -11.31 13.19
C GLN A 287 2.30 -11.42 11.66
N PHE A 288 2.75 -10.35 10.97
CA PHE A 288 2.99 -10.38 9.53
C PHE A 288 4.19 -11.28 9.17
N ASP A 289 5.26 -11.26 9.97
CA ASP A 289 6.39 -12.17 9.81
C ASP A 289 5.98 -13.64 10.07
N ASP A 290 5.18 -13.89 11.10
CA ASP A 290 4.66 -15.22 11.41
C ASP A 290 3.75 -15.74 10.28
N ALA A 291 2.87 -14.88 9.72
CA ALA A 291 2.02 -15.21 8.58
C ALA A 291 2.82 -15.50 7.30
N GLN A 292 3.85 -14.67 7.01
CA GLN A 292 4.78 -14.90 5.90
C GLN A 292 5.47 -16.26 6.01
N SER A 293 6.04 -16.55 7.18
CA SER A 293 6.75 -17.81 7.43
C SER A 293 5.84 -19.01 7.27
N ARG A 294 4.58 -18.91 7.73
CA ARG A 294 3.61 -19.99 7.68
C ARG A 294 3.03 -20.21 6.28
N GLY A 295 2.79 -19.14 5.53
CA GLY A 295 2.16 -19.19 4.20
C GLY A 295 3.14 -19.09 3.03
N HIS A 296 4.46 -19.00 3.29
CA HIS A 296 5.51 -18.81 2.27
C HIS A 296 5.29 -17.57 1.40
N GLY A 297 4.81 -16.45 2.02
CA GLY A 297 4.56 -15.20 1.31
C GLY A 297 5.85 -14.55 0.77
N ASP A 298 5.72 -13.81 -0.35
CA ASP A 298 6.82 -13.06 -0.95
C ASP A 298 7.43 -12.04 0.02
N ALA A 299 8.72 -12.12 0.23
CA ALA A 299 9.43 -11.32 1.24
C ALA A 299 9.41 -9.82 0.92
N SER A 300 9.45 -9.43 -0.35
CA SER A 300 9.44 -8.02 -0.76
C SER A 300 8.04 -7.40 -0.59
N LEU A 301 6.99 -8.14 -0.92
CA LEU A 301 5.61 -7.73 -0.70
C LEU A 301 5.32 -7.56 0.79
N VAL A 302 5.74 -8.53 1.63
CA VAL A 302 5.54 -8.46 3.09
C VAL A 302 6.35 -7.31 3.71
N ALA A 303 7.58 -7.07 3.25
CA ALA A 303 8.37 -5.93 3.71
C ALA A 303 7.68 -4.60 3.39
N MET A 304 7.20 -4.42 2.16
CA MET A 304 6.46 -3.23 1.73
C MET A 304 5.14 -3.07 2.51
N PHE A 305 4.43 -4.17 2.80
CA PHE A 305 3.22 -4.17 3.63
C PHE A 305 3.50 -3.74 5.08
N LYS A 306 4.62 -4.20 5.66
CA LYS A 306 5.08 -3.79 7.00
C LYS A 306 5.41 -2.31 7.04
N ASP A 307 6.09 -1.79 6.02
CA ASP A 307 6.36 -0.36 5.88
C ASP A 307 5.05 0.42 5.80
N ALA A 308 4.14 0.03 4.89
CA ALA A 308 2.82 0.65 4.76
C ALA A 308 2.06 0.71 6.09
N PHE A 309 1.98 -0.41 6.81
CA PHE A 309 1.28 -0.47 8.09
C PHE A 309 1.90 0.45 9.15
N LYS A 310 3.23 0.43 9.26
CA LYS A 310 3.97 1.28 10.20
C LYS A 310 3.77 2.77 9.87
N GLU A 311 3.94 3.16 8.61
CA GLU A 311 3.85 4.55 8.16
C GLU A 311 2.43 5.12 8.33
N MET A 312 1.38 4.36 8.00
CA MET A 312 -0.01 4.81 8.15
C MET A 312 -0.42 4.98 9.62
N ASN A 313 0.14 4.17 10.55
CA ASN A 313 -0.11 4.27 11.98
C ASN A 313 0.84 5.21 12.72
N SER A 314 1.81 5.84 12.04
CA SER A 314 2.75 6.78 12.64
C SER A 314 2.08 8.11 13.01
N ASN A 315 2.63 8.78 14.06
CA ASN A 315 2.29 10.17 14.41
C ASN A 315 0.80 10.47 14.69
N VAL A 316 -0.01 9.44 14.99
CA VAL A 316 -1.45 9.60 15.29
C VAL A 316 -1.67 10.24 16.68
N THR A 317 -0.72 10.10 17.61
CA THR A 317 -0.82 10.66 18.97
C THR A 317 -0.99 12.18 18.96
N ASN A 318 -0.28 12.90 18.10
CA ASN A 318 -0.35 14.35 18.01
C ASN A 318 -1.74 14.81 17.54
N ALA A 319 -2.30 14.15 16.53
CA ALA A 319 -3.66 14.41 16.06
C ALA A 319 -4.71 14.13 17.15
N ALA A 320 -4.56 13.04 17.91
CA ALA A 320 -5.44 12.70 19.02
C ALA A 320 -5.37 13.73 20.16
N GLN A 321 -4.18 14.25 20.48
CA GLN A 321 -4.03 15.29 21.50
C GLN A 321 -4.70 16.60 21.09
N GLN A 322 -4.55 17.02 19.83
CA GLN A 322 -5.22 18.21 19.29
C GLN A 322 -6.73 18.06 19.30
N ALA A 323 -7.26 16.90 18.89
CA ALA A 323 -8.69 16.61 18.91
C ALA A 323 -9.28 16.66 20.32
N ARG A 324 -8.56 16.13 21.33
CA ARG A 324 -8.98 16.20 22.75
C ARG A 324 -9.02 17.64 23.28
N ALA A 325 -8.07 18.47 22.89
CA ALA A 325 -8.02 19.88 23.28
C ALA A 325 -9.20 20.69 22.70
N GLN A 326 -9.66 20.31 21.50
CA GLN A 326 -10.77 20.98 20.80
C GLN A 326 -12.16 20.48 21.20
N SER A 327 -12.26 19.29 21.81
CA SER A 327 -13.54 18.67 22.20
C SER A 327 -13.51 18.16 23.64
N PRO A 328 -13.54 19.06 24.64
CA PRO A 328 -13.46 18.67 26.05
C PRO A 328 -14.66 17.85 26.55
N ALA A 329 -15.78 17.84 25.85
CA ALA A 329 -16.96 17.02 26.16
C ALA A 329 -16.88 15.58 25.60
N ALA A 330 -15.87 15.24 24.81
CA ALA A 330 -15.69 13.90 24.28
C ALA A 330 -15.33 12.89 25.38
N ILE A 331 -15.74 11.63 25.18
CA ILE A 331 -15.31 10.52 26.02
C ILE A 331 -13.79 10.33 25.82
N TRP A 332 -12.99 10.29 26.89
CA TRP A 332 -11.57 9.97 26.84
C TRP A 332 -11.27 8.69 27.60
N LEU A 333 -10.24 7.97 27.17
CA LEU A 333 -9.82 6.74 27.81
C LEU A 333 -9.02 7.01 29.07
N ASN A 334 -9.39 6.38 30.19
CA ASN A 334 -8.58 6.30 31.39
C ASN A 334 -7.56 5.14 31.28
N LYS A 335 -6.70 4.93 32.30
CA LYS A 335 -5.70 3.87 32.29
C LYS A 335 -6.31 2.46 32.15
N ALA A 336 -7.48 2.21 32.77
CA ALA A 336 -8.15 0.93 32.67
C ALA A 336 -8.72 0.71 31.25
N ASP A 337 -9.33 1.75 30.65
CA ASP A 337 -9.77 1.68 29.25
C ASP A 337 -8.60 1.39 28.31
N GLN A 338 -7.48 2.12 28.49
CA GLN A 338 -6.27 1.93 27.69
C GLN A 338 -5.70 0.51 27.82
N SER A 339 -5.79 -0.12 29.00
CA SER A 339 -5.34 -1.51 29.18
C SER A 339 -6.18 -2.52 28.41
N MET A 340 -7.44 -2.18 28.08
CA MET A 340 -8.35 -3.03 27.31
C MET A 340 -8.39 -2.74 25.80
N THR A 341 -7.49 -1.87 25.32
CA THR A 341 -7.36 -1.51 23.90
C THR A 341 -5.92 -1.58 23.43
N THR A 342 -5.70 -1.68 22.12
CA THR A 342 -4.35 -1.68 21.52
C THR A 342 -3.71 -0.29 21.54
N GLY A 343 -4.52 0.76 21.59
CA GLY A 343 -4.08 2.15 21.46
C GLY A 343 -3.83 2.62 20.03
N LEU A 344 -4.04 1.77 19.02
CA LEU A 344 -4.06 2.19 17.61
C LEU A 344 -5.43 2.77 17.23
N ALA A 345 -5.46 3.62 16.24
CA ALA A 345 -6.68 3.97 15.52
C ALA A 345 -7.23 2.73 14.80
N ASP A 346 -8.51 2.77 14.41
CA ASP A 346 -9.11 1.67 13.66
C ASP A 346 -8.48 1.56 12.26
N PHE A 347 -8.31 0.33 11.79
CA PHE A 347 -7.64 0.10 10.52
C PHE A 347 -8.14 -1.17 9.83
N SER A 348 -7.90 -1.24 8.51
CA SER A 348 -7.93 -2.45 7.72
C SER A 348 -6.65 -2.55 6.89
N ALA A 349 -6.07 -3.75 6.83
CA ALA A 349 -4.84 -3.99 6.10
C ALA A 349 -4.92 -5.35 5.40
N SER A 350 -4.52 -5.40 4.13
CA SER A 350 -4.53 -6.63 3.31
C SER A 350 -3.37 -6.65 2.34
N MET A 351 -2.86 -7.85 2.07
CA MET A 351 -1.90 -8.12 1.00
C MET A 351 -2.25 -9.42 0.30
N THR A 352 -2.03 -9.47 -1.01
CA THR A 352 -2.24 -10.65 -1.85
C THR A 352 -1.11 -10.75 -2.85
N GLN A 353 -0.39 -11.86 -2.82
CA GLN A 353 0.70 -12.15 -3.74
C GLN A 353 0.17 -12.46 -5.13
N GLU A 354 0.95 -12.13 -6.16
CA GLU A 354 0.66 -12.56 -7.52
C GLU A 354 0.65 -14.09 -7.60
N VAL A 355 -0.38 -14.64 -8.24
CA VAL A 355 -0.57 -16.09 -8.35
C VAL A 355 0.45 -16.69 -9.29
N THR A 356 1.15 -17.73 -8.85
CA THR A 356 2.05 -18.49 -9.71
C THR A 356 1.59 -19.94 -9.86
N SER A 357 1.87 -20.54 -11.00
CA SER A 357 1.50 -21.93 -11.32
C SER A 357 2.77 -22.71 -11.67
N PRO A 358 3.56 -23.13 -10.67
CA PRO A 358 4.88 -23.72 -10.91
C PRO A 358 4.82 -25.15 -11.48
N ASN A 359 3.64 -25.82 -11.42
CA ASN A 359 3.48 -27.21 -11.88
C ASN A 359 2.72 -27.27 -13.22
N PRO A 360 3.41 -27.41 -14.36
CA PRO A 360 2.76 -27.50 -15.67
C PRO A 360 1.92 -28.78 -15.86
N ALA A 361 2.16 -29.83 -15.06
CA ALA A 361 1.35 -31.06 -15.09
C ALA A 361 0.05 -30.95 -14.27
N ARG A 362 -0.07 -29.94 -13.39
CA ARG A 362 -1.23 -29.71 -12.50
C ARG A 362 -1.53 -28.21 -12.38
N GLN A 363 -2.10 -27.65 -13.41
CA GLN A 363 -2.37 -26.20 -13.52
C GLN A 363 -3.38 -25.65 -12.50
N ASN A 364 -4.08 -26.53 -11.77
CA ASN A 364 -4.98 -26.17 -10.68
C ASN A 364 -4.30 -26.08 -9.31
N GLU A 365 -3.02 -26.46 -9.21
CA GLU A 365 -2.19 -26.29 -8.02
C GLU A 365 -1.39 -24.98 -8.17
N ASN A 366 -1.89 -23.92 -7.55
CA ASN A 366 -1.28 -22.60 -7.63
C ASN A 366 -0.60 -22.27 -6.31
N ASP A 367 0.53 -21.55 -6.40
CA ASP A 367 1.13 -20.91 -5.24
C ASP A 367 0.45 -19.55 -5.03
N THR A 368 -0.13 -19.39 -3.85
CA THR A 368 -0.91 -18.21 -3.47
C THR A 368 -0.58 -17.79 -2.05
N PHE A 369 -0.69 -16.50 -1.78
CA PHE A 369 -0.62 -15.97 -0.43
C PHE A 369 -1.54 -14.76 -0.30
N SER A 370 -2.44 -14.78 0.68
CA SER A 370 -3.31 -13.66 1.01
C SER A 370 -3.41 -13.54 2.52
N TYR A 371 -3.16 -12.36 3.03
CA TYR A 371 -3.29 -12.04 4.45
C TYR A 371 -4.12 -10.77 4.63
N GLN A 372 -5.02 -10.81 5.61
CA GLN A 372 -5.87 -9.68 5.98
C GLN A 372 -5.87 -9.53 7.49
N THR A 373 -5.90 -8.29 7.96
CA THR A 373 -6.11 -7.98 9.38
C THR A 373 -6.87 -6.68 9.52
N SER A 374 -7.67 -6.58 10.56
CA SER A 374 -8.44 -5.37 10.86
C SER A 374 -8.61 -5.16 12.35
N GLN A 375 -8.85 -3.92 12.70
CA GLN A 375 -9.29 -3.49 14.03
C GLN A 375 -10.44 -2.52 13.88
N SER A 376 -11.48 -2.72 14.67
CA SER A 376 -12.60 -1.78 14.79
C SER A 376 -12.96 -1.54 16.24
N SER A 377 -13.32 -0.31 16.57
CA SER A 377 -13.64 0.11 17.93
C SER A 377 -14.98 0.86 17.97
N ASN A 378 -15.79 0.53 18.94
CA ASN A 378 -17.04 1.22 19.21
C ASN A 378 -16.98 1.86 20.59
N VAL A 379 -17.12 3.17 20.64
CA VAL A 379 -17.24 3.95 21.88
C VAL A 379 -18.68 4.46 21.94
N SER A 380 -19.42 4.01 22.95
CA SER A 380 -20.83 4.35 23.15
C SER A 380 -21.09 4.87 24.56
N GLY A 381 -22.20 5.59 24.74
CA GLY A 381 -22.63 6.17 26.01
C GLY A 381 -22.89 7.67 25.90
N ASN A 382 -23.33 8.25 27.00
CA ASN A 382 -23.74 9.67 27.06
C ASN A 382 -22.73 10.53 27.86
N GLY A 383 -21.53 10.06 28.09
CA GLY A 383 -20.46 10.77 28.78
C GLY A 383 -19.53 9.87 29.55
N GLN A 384 -18.58 10.47 30.27
CA GLN A 384 -17.49 9.78 30.93
C GLN A 384 -17.95 8.77 32.01
N LEU A 385 -19.09 9.04 32.68
CA LEU A 385 -19.61 8.16 33.73
C LEU A 385 -20.40 6.97 33.18
N ASN A 386 -20.99 7.10 32.00
CA ASN A 386 -21.80 6.04 31.38
C ASN A 386 -21.28 5.80 29.97
N ARG A 387 -20.26 4.98 29.87
CA ARG A 387 -19.61 4.64 28.61
C ARG A 387 -19.36 3.15 28.49
N ALA A 388 -19.32 2.68 27.25
CA ALA A 388 -18.81 1.36 26.92
C ALA A 388 -17.88 1.46 25.73
N ILE A 389 -16.78 0.71 25.78
CA ILE A 389 -15.77 0.62 24.74
C ILE A 389 -15.66 -0.85 24.37
N THR A 390 -15.83 -1.15 23.11
CA THR A 390 -15.59 -2.49 22.56
C THR A 390 -14.59 -2.36 21.42
N GLN A 391 -13.49 -3.10 21.49
CA GLN A 391 -12.52 -3.21 20.39
C GLN A 391 -12.47 -4.64 19.90
N GLN A 392 -12.54 -4.82 18.58
CA GLN A 392 -12.47 -6.10 17.89
C GLN A 392 -11.28 -6.08 16.93
N GLN A 393 -10.51 -7.17 16.94
CA GLN A 393 -9.38 -7.40 16.05
C GLN A 393 -9.60 -8.73 15.36
N GLU A 394 -9.25 -8.81 14.07
CA GLU A 394 -9.40 -10.01 13.26
C GLU A 394 -8.19 -10.19 12.36
N SER A 395 -7.84 -11.44 12.05
CA SER A 395 -6.90 -11.77 11.00
C SER A 395 -7.30 -13.03 10.26
N HIS A 396 -6.97 -13.07 8.97
CA HIS A 396 -7.20 -14.19 8.07
C HIS A 396 -5.97 -14.43 7.21
N LEU A 397 -5.46 -15.67 7.16
CA LEU A 397 -4.40 -16.13 6.27
C LEU A 397 -4.92 -17.25 5.38
N SER A 398 -4.77 -17.08 4.07
CA SER A 398 -4.99 -18.14 3.08
C SER A 398 -3.79 -18.26 2.18
N ALA A 399 -3.17 -19.44 2.13
CA ALA A 399 -2.00 -19.66 1.31
C ALA A 399 -1.96 -21.09 0.76
N SER A 400 -1.25 -21.24 -0.36
CA SER A 400 -0.89 -22.55 -0.91
C SER A 400 0.47 -22.44 -1.57
N TYR A 401 1.27 -23.50 -1.46
CA TYR A 401 2.61 -23.52 -2.04
C TYR A 401 3.13 -24.93 -2.24
N HIS A 402 4.04 -25.05 -3.22
CA HIS A 402 4.78 -26.29 -3.46
C HIS A 402 6.09 -26.29 -2.69
N GLU A 403 6.47 -27.42 -2.13
CA GLU A 403 7.72 -27.59 -1.42
C GLU A 403 8.45 -28.85 -1.86
N SER A 404 9.78 -28.77 -1.98
CA SER A 404 10.61 -29.92 -2.33
C SER A 404 10.60 -30.98 -1.23
N LEU A 405 10.59 -32.27 -1.61
CA LEU A 405 10.79 -33.38 -0.66
C LEU A 405 12.20 -33.42 -0.06
N LEU A 406 13.16 -32.76 -0.69
CA LEU A 406 14.54 -32.67 -0.26
C LEU A 406 14.83 -31.27 0.23
N ALA A 407 15.29 -31.15 1.48
CA ALA A 407 15.71 -29.86 2.02
C ALA A 407 16.82 -29.26 1.15
N ASP A 408 16.79 -27.94 0.99
CA ASP A 408 17.76 -27.12 0.26
C ASP A 408 17.90 -27.44 -1.26
N VAL A 409 16.99 -28.25 -1.82
CA VAL A 409 16.95 -28.51 -3.26
C VAL A 409 15.83 -27.69 -3.89
N PRO A 410 16.13 -26.73 -4.78
CA PRO A 410 15.10 -25.96 -5.47
C PRO A 410 14.15 -26.87 -6.26
N LEU A 411 12.86 -26.66 -6.07
CA LEU A 411 11.82 -27.40 -6.78
C LEU A 411 11.78 -26.97 -8.25
N ARG A 412 11.85 -27.93 -9.18
CA ARG A 412 11.73 -27.70 -10.63
C ARG A 412 10.72 -28.67 -11.19
N LEU A 413 9.48 -28.26 -11.30
CA LEU A 413 8.39 -29.06 -11.82
C LEU A 413 8.29 -28.93 -13.35
N THR A 414 8.13 -30.06 -14.02
CA THR A 414 7.90 -30.18 -15.47
C THR A 414 6.75 -31.16 -15.71
N THR A 415 6.40 -31.44 -16.96
CA THR A 415 5.44 -32.50 -17.31
C THR A 415 5.98 -33.90 -17.14
N ASP A 416 7.29 -34.08 -16.90
CA ASP A 416 7.92 -35.37 -16.66
C ASP A 416 7.59 -35.85 -15.24
N LYS A 417 7.12 -37.11 -15.12
CA LYS A 417 6.82 -37.76 -13.84
C LYS A 417 8.00 -37.76 -12.86
N ASN A 418 9.24 -37.87 -13.37
CA ASN A 418 10.45 -37.85 -12.54
C ASN A 418 10.64 -36.53 -11.79
N SER A 419 10.09 -35.41 -12.30
CA SER A 419 10.12 -34.10 -11.63
C SER A 419 9.01 -33.93 -10.60
N GLN A 420 7.96 -34.76 -10.64
CA GLN A 420 6.76 -34.65 -9.84
C GLN A 420 6.93 -35.29 -8.44
N ASN A 421 7.93 -34.82 -7.68
CA ASN A 421 8.24 -35.25 -6.31
C ASN A 421 8.23 -34.04 -5.37
N TYR A 422 7.09 -33.77 -4.73
CA TYR A 422 6.88 -32.56 -3.94
C TYR A 422 5.78 -32.75 -2.89
N THR A 423 5.68 -31.80 -1.98
CA THR A 423 4.48 -31.57 -1.16
C THR A 423 3.77 -30.32 -1.61
N TYR A 424 2.43 -30.38 -1.67
CA TYR A 424 1.58 -29.22 -1.88
C TYR A 424 0.85 -28.88 -0.58
N HIS A 425 1.10 -27.69 -0.08
CA HIS A 425 0.57 -27.19 1.18
C HIS A 425 -0.61 -26.25 0.91
N GLN A 426 -1.66 -26.35 1.74
CA GLN A 426 -2.78 -25.41 1.76
C GLN A 426 -3.01 -24.98 3.21
N ILE A 427 -2.96 -23.67 3.44
CA ILE A 427 -3.07 -23.02 4.75
C ILE A 427 -4.35 -22.22 4.82
N LYS A 428 -5.08 -22.36 5.93
CA LYS A 428 -6.24 -21.50 6.27
C LYS A 428 -6.22 -21.23 7.75
N ASP A 429 -6.02 -19.97 8.13
CA ASP A 429 -5.99 -19.56 9.52
C ASP A 429 -6.94 -18.37 9.74
N ASP A 430 -7.66 -18.39 10.84
CA ASP A 430 -8.57 -17.34 11.28
C ASP A 430 -8.32 -17.04 12.75
N ALA A 431 -8.28 -15.76 13.11
CA ALA A 431 -8.21 -15.37 14.51
C ALA A 431 -9.06 -14.13 14.79
N SER A 432 -9.61 -14.06 16.00
CA SER A 432 -10.34 -12.90 16.48
C SER A 432 -10.05 -12.61 17.94
N SER A 433 -10.08 -11.33 18.31
CA SER A 433 -10.00 -10.85 19.70
C SER A 433 -11.05 -9.77 19.91
N LYS A 434 -11.85 -9.89 20.97
CA LYS A 434 -12.87 -8.91 21.33
C LYS A 434 -12.73 -8.53 22.79
N ALA A 435 -12.31 -7.30 23.06
CA ALA A 435 -12.24 -6.71 24.39
C ALA A 435 -13.40 -5.73 24.61
N THR A 436 -14.01 -5.78 25.79
CA THR A 436 -15.12 -4.88 26.15
C THR A 436 -14.90 -4.37 27.57
N ILE A 437 -15.01 -3.06 27.76
CA ILE A 437 -15.04 -2.40 29.06
C ILE A 437 -16.22 -1.44 29.15
N ALA A 438 -16.96 -1.43 30.28
CA ALA A 438 -18.15 -0.57 30.43
C ALA A 438 -18.32 -0.06 31.86
N TYR A 439 -18.90 1.14 31.95
CA TYR A 439 -19.16 1.85 33.21
C TYR A 439 -20.64 2.28 33.31
N ASP A 440 -21.18 2.16 34.51
CA ASP A 440 -22.48 2.73 34.91
C ASP A 440 -22.25 3.65 36.08
N LYS A 441 -22.68 4.92 35.97
CA LYS A 441 -22.50 5.97 37.01
C LYS A 441 -21.07 6.07 37.52
N GLY A 442 -20.07 5.88 36.63
CA GLY A 442 -18.66 5.92 36.94
C GLY A 442 -18.10 4.63 37.57
N VAL A 443 -18.95 3.63 37.84
CA VAL A 443 -18.53 2.33 38.37
C VAL A 443 -18.27 1.35 37.23
N LEU A 444 -17.13 0.67 37.25
CA LEU A 444 -16.81 -0.40 36.27
C LEU A 444 -17.77 -1.57 36.48
N VAL A 445 -18.54 -1.91 35.44
CA VAL A 445 -19.56 -2.98 35.44
C VAL A 445 -19.21 -4.13 34.53
N LYS A 446 -18.29 -3.93 33.58
CA LYS A 446 -17.84 -4.97 32.64
C LYS A 446 -16.38 -4.76 32.24
N ALA A 447 -15.59 -5.82 32.23
CA ALA A 447 -14.26 -5.87 31.66
C ALA A 447 -13.97 -7.30 31.19
N SER A 448 -14.15 -7.59 29.91
CA SER A 448 -14.09 -8.95 29.38
C SER A 448 -13.29 -9.01 28.10
N LEU A 449 -12.59 -10.14 27.92
CA LEU A 449 -11.84 -10.50 26.71
C LEU A 449 -12.34 -11.83 26.20
N GLN A 450 -12.58 -11.92 24.89
CA GLN A 450 -12.88 -13.15 24.18
C GLN A 450 -11.95 -13.26 22.97
N GLN A 451 -11.26 -14.40 22.85
CA GLN A 451 -10.38 -14.65 21.71
C GLN A 451 -10.64 -16.03 21.13
N SER A 452 -10.44 -16.16 19.82
CA SER A 452 -10.45 -17.42 19.12
C SER A 452 -9.32 -17.46 18.09
N ALA A 453 -8.72 -18.62 17.91
CA ALA A 453 -7.76 -18.88 16.85
C ALA A 453 -8.03 -20.26 16.26
N SER A 454 -7.99 -20.36 14.94
CA SER A 454 -8.14 -21.58 14.16
C SER A 454 -7.05 -21.62 13.10
N GLN A 455 -6.35 -22.73 13.00
CA GLN A 455 -5.33 -22.97 11.97
C GLN A 455 -5.61 -24.33 11.32
N SER A 456 -5.48 -24.39 10.01
CA SER A 456 -5.61 -25.63 9.24
C SER A 456 -4.48 -25.72 8.23
N THR A 457 -3.78 -26.86 8.25
CA THR A 457 -2.76 -27.20 7.26
C THR A 457 -3.15 -28.49 6.58
N ARG A 458 -3.37 -28.45 5.25
CA ARG A 458 -3.51 -29.65 4.41
C ARG A 458 -2.23 -29.83 3.64
N VAL A 459 -1.66 -31.04 3.70
CA VAL A 459 -0.42 -31.42 3.02
C VAL A 459 -0.73 -32.62 2.11
N GLN A 460 -0.54 -32.42 0.82
CA GLN A 460 -0.63 -33.45 -0.20
C GLN A 460 0.78 -33.79 -0.68
N LYS A 461 1.17 -35.06 -0.58
CA LYS A 461 2.50 -35.55 -0.98
C LYS A 461 2.41 -36.32 -2.29
N TYR A 462 3.25 -35.94 -3.23
CA TYR A 462 3.37 -36.57 -4.55
C TYR A 462 4.75 -37.19 -4.74
N ILE A 463 4.79 -38.41 -5.30
CA ILE A 463 5.99 -39.11 -5.74
C ILE A 463 5.74 -39.62 -7.15
N MET A 464 6.61 -39.28 -8.09
CA MET A 464 6.49 -39.65 -9.52
C MET A 464 5.11 -39.26 -10.10
N GLY A 465 4.53 -38.16 -9.61
CA GLY A 465 3.24 -37.65 -10.03
C GLY A 465 2.01 -38.38 -9.43
N GLU A 466 2.21 -39.37 -8.59
CA GLU A 466 1.14 -40.07 -7.87
C GLU A 466 0.96 -39.50 -6.47
N MET A 467 -0.26 -39.23 -6.06
CA MET A 467 -0.57 -38.73 -4.71
C MET A 467 -0.45 -39.88 -3.70
N ILE A 468 0.54 -39.78 -2.83
CA ILE A 468 0.85 -40.84 -1.83
C ILE A 468 0.14 -40.58 -0.51
N SER A 469 -0.07 -39.30 -0.15
CA SER A 469 -0.83 -38.97 1.06
C SER A 469 -1.51 -37.62 0.91
N ASP A 470 -2.63 -37.45 1.62
CA ASP A 470 -3.40 -36.23 1.76
C ASP A 470 -3.84 -36.12 3.23
N GLN A 471 -3.26 -35.21 3.97
CA GLN A 471 -3.52 -35.07 5.41
C GLN A 471 -3.90 -33.63 5.73
N THR A 472 -4.98 -33.46 6.51
CA THR A 472 -5.39 -32.17 7.05
C THR A 472 -5.24 -32.18 8.57
N THR A 473 -4.51 -31.21 9.10
CA THR A 473 -4.26 -31.04 10.53
C THR A 473 -4.93 -29.74 11.01
N PRO A 474 -6.14 -29.79 11.57
CA PRO A 474 -6.78 -28.61 12.16
C PRO A 474 -6.31 -28.41 13.59
N GLN A 475 -6.16 -27.15 13.99
CA GLN A 475 -5.92 -26.72 15.37
C GLN A 475 -6.84 -25.54 15.70
N ASN A 476 -7.44 -25.54 16.88
CA ASN A 476 -8.28 -24.44 17.33
C ASN A 476 -8.14 -24.21 18.84
N ALA A 477 -8.34 -22.97 19.26
CA ALA A 477 -8.40 -22.60 20.66
C ALA A 477 -9.34 -21.41 20.85
N THR A 478 -9.90 -21.30 22.05
CA THR A 478 -10.67 -20.15 22.50
C THR A 478 -10.24 -19.76 23.88
N LEU A 479 -10.22 -18.45 24.19
CA LEU A 479 -9.94 -17.89 25.49
C LEU A 479 -11.07 -16.93 25.86
N SER A 480 -11.56 -17.04 27.10
CA SER A 480 -12.49 -16.07 27.70
C SER A 480 -11.97 -15.67 29.07
N ARG A 481 -11.79 -14.36 29.28
CA ARG A 481 -11.31 -13.78 30.54
C ARG A 481 -12.26 -12.68 31.01
N ASP A 482 -12.51 -12.66 32.30
CA ASP A 482 -13.17 -11.55 32.98
C ASP A 482 -12.14 -10.84 33.87
N PHE A 483 -11.96 -9.56 33.64
CA PHE A 483 -11.03 -8.71 34.39
C PHE A 483 -11.75 -7.79 35.39
N LEU A 484 -13.07 -7.95 35.55
CA LEU A 484 -13.86 -7.07 36.40
C LEU A 484 -13.36 -7.07 37.85
N ASP A 485 -13.15 -8.25 38.43
CA ASP A 485 -12.70 -8.39 39.80
C ASP A 485 -11.26 -7.92 40.00
N LEU A 486 -10.43 -7.97 38.94
CA LEU A 486 -9.07 -7.43 38.96
C LEU A 486 -9.05 -5.90 38.87
N LEU A 487 -9.84 -5.31 37.96
CA LEU A 487 -9.85 -3.88 37.69
C LEU A 487 -10.67 -3.06 38.69
N LYS A 488 -11.79 -3.60 39.20
CA LYS A 488 -12.71 -2.89 40.11
C LYS A 488 -12.08 -2.41 41.40
N PRO A 489 -11.21 -3.19 42.09
CA PRO A 489 -10.46 -2.70 43.26
C PRO A 489 -9.42 -1.63 42.91
N LEU A 490 -8.86 -1.70 41.71
CA LEU A 490 -7.83 -0.77 41.24
C LEU A 490 -8.42 0.60 40.90
N GLN A 491 -9.67 0.66 40.45
CA GLN A 491 -10.40 1.91 40.20
C GLN A 491 -10.50 2.79 41.46
N LYS A 492 -10.66 2.19 42.64
CA LYS A 492 -10.66 2.90 43.93
C LYS A 492 -9.28 3.44 44.32
N LYS A 493 -8.20 2.94 43.70
CA LYS A 493 -6.81 3.31 43.97
C LYS A 493 -6.25 4.33 42.99
N GLU A 494 -6.98 4.77 41.98
CA GLU A 494 -6.55 5.84 41.05
C GLU A 494 -6.24 7.16 41.77
N GLY A 495 -6.72 7.35 43.02
CA GLY A 495 -6.35 8.44 43.91
C GLY A 495 -5.25 8.08 44.93
N ALA A 496 -4.65 6.88 44.87
CA ALA A 496 -3.63 6.45 45.84
C ALA A 496 -2.29 7.17 45.59
N THR A 497 -1.70 7.69 46.66
CA THR A 497 -0.43 8.43 46.63
C THR A 497 0.79 7.55 46.90
N SER A 498 0.61 6.27 47.23
CA SER A 498 1.70 5.33 47.50
C SER A 498 2.35 4.84 46.20
N ALA A 499 3.67 5.02 46.07
CA ALA A 499 4.44 4.54 44.90
C ALA A 499 4.31 3.01 44.68
N ALA A 500 4.16 2.23 45.77
CA ALA A 500 3.99 0.77 45.70
C ALA A 500 2.62 0.37 45.12
N ASP A 501 1.55 1.09 45.44
CA ASP A 501 0.21 0.82 44.91
C ASP A 501 0.10 1.23 43.43
N ILE A 502 0.74 2.34 43.03
CA ILE A 502 0.86 2.78 41.64
C ILE A 502 1.60 1.72 40.80
N SER A 503 2.73 1.21 41.31
CA SER A 503 3.51 0.18 40.61
C SER A 503 2.72 -1.12 40.39
N LYS A 504 1.97 -1.57 41.42
CA LYS A 504 1.09 -2.75 41.31
C LYS A 504 -0.04 -2.55 40.31
N LEU A 505 -0.64 -1.36 40.30
CA LEU A 505 -1.67 -0.98 39.31
C LEU A 505 -1.12 -1.01 37.88
N ASP A 506 0.00 -0.34 37.66
CA ASP A 506 0.61 -0.26 36.33
C ASP A 506 1.04 -1.65 35.81
N GLN A 507 1.54 -2.54 36.72
CA GLN A 507 1.87 -3.93 36.39
C GLN A 507 0.62 -4.75 36.00
N ALA A 508 -0.48 -4.62 36.76
CA ALA A 508 -1.74 -5.32 36.45
C ALA A 508 -2.33 -4.86 35.11
N LEU A 509 -2.34 -3.54 34.88
CA LEU A 509 -2.82 -2.96 33.62
C LEU A 509 -1.95 -3.40 32.43
N ALA A 510 -0.63 -3.47 32.59
CA ALA A 510 0.27 -3.96 31.55
C ALA A 510 0.04 -5.44 31.24
N THR A 511 -0.24 -6.27 32.26
CA THR A 511 -0.58 -7.69 32.07
C THR A 511 -1.86 -7.84 31.26
N ILE A 512 -2.91 -7.10 31.60
CA ILE A 512 -4.17 -7.10 30.84
C ILE A 512 -3.93 -6.65 29.39
N ASN A 513 -3.19 -5.55 29.19
CA ASN A 513 -2.91 -5.02 27.88
C ASN A 513 -2.14 -6.03 27.00
N ASN A 514 -1.24 -6.81 27.59
CA ASN A 514 -0.55 -7.88 26.85
C ASN A 514 -1.48 -8.97 26.34
N LEU A 515 -2.58 -9.25 27.04
CA LEU A 515 -3.55 -10.28 26.66
C LEU A 515 -4.57 -9.80 25.60
N VAL A 516 -4.81 -8.49 25.51
CA VAL A 516 -5.83 -7.92 24.60
C VAL A 516 -5.45 -8.06 23.12
N TYR A 517 -4.15 -8.11 22.82
CA TYR A 517 -3.70 -8.23 21.44
C TYR A 517 -4.13 -9.55 20.82
N LEU A 518 -4.50 -9.50 19.55
CA LEU A 518 -4.87 -10.67 18.74
C LEU A 518 -3.77 -11.75 18.80
N GLN A 519 -4.16 -12.98 19.10
CA GLN A 519 -3.28 -14.14 19.13
C GLN A 519 -3.68 -15.15 18.04
N PRO A 520 -2.98 -15.18 16.89
CA PRO A 520 -3.33 -16.08 15.78
C PRO A 520 -2.94 -17.54 15.99
N ASP A 521 -2.00 -17.84 16.92
CA ASP A 521 -1.56 -19.20 17.17
C ASP A 521 -2.43 -19.89 18.25
N PRO A 522 -3.18 -20.97 17.89
CA PRO A 522 -3.97 -21.72 18.86
C PRO A 522 -3.16 -22.36 20.00
N LEU A 523 -1.88 -22.69 19.79
CA LEU A 523 -1.03 -23.28 20.83
C LEU A 523 -0.68 -22.22 21.88
N THR A 524 -0.29 -21.02 21.44
CA THR A 524 -0.03 -19.92 22.34
C THR A 524 -1.29 -19.50 23.09
N LEU A 525 -2.43 -19.43 22.41
CA LEU A 525 -3.70 -19.08 23.04
C LEU A 525 -4.14 -20.09 24.12
N ARG A 526 -3.82 -21.38 23.95
CA ARG A 526 -4.05 -22.41 24.99
C ARG A 526 -3.16 -22.23 26.22
N SER A 527 -1.92 -21.79 26.04
CA SER A 527 -0.98 -21.60 27.14
C SER A 527 -1.33 -20.39 28.02
N GLU A 528 -2.15 -19.48 27.52
CA GLU A 528 -2.65 -18.30 28.23
C GLU A 528 -3.93 -18.58 29.05
N ARG A 529 -4.47 -19.81 29.02
CA ARG A 529 -5.62 -20.22 29.85
C ARG A 529 -5.17 -20.37 31.32
#